data_9c2e5ecf023f9902a0fa630b11c028f0
#
_entry.id   9c2e5ecf023f9902a0fa630b11c028f0
#
_cell.length_a   1.000
_cell.length_b   1.000
_cell.length_c   1.000
_cell.angle_alpha   90.00
_cell.angle_beta   90.00
_cell.angle_gamma   90.00
#
_symmetry.space_group_name_H-M   'P 1'
#
loop_
_entity.id
_entity.type
_entity.pdbx_description
1 polymer ?
#
loop_
_entity_poly.entity_id
_entity_poly.type
_entity_poly.pdbx_seq_one_letter_code
_entity_poly.pdbx_strand_id
1 'polypeptide(L)'
;MQPEVQLSRDEYIRQMRREIEETLGRVADAVNEAPPGHVISASEEKVRDLFAGLRQKAYETAVQMRVDAAEAAFPPSGGPADRQGQAE
;
A
#
# COMPACT_ATOMS: atom_id res chain seq x y z
N MET A 1 -8.67 -29.83 5.33
CA MET A 1 -8.81 -28.64 4.50
C MET A 1 -8.04 -27.49 5.11
N GLN A 2 -7.29 -26.80 4.30
CA GLN A 2 -6.52 -25.67 4.78
C GLN A 2 -7.35 -24.41 4.82
N PRO A 3 -7.18 -23.60 5.85
CA PRO A 3 -7.86 -22.32 5.84
C PRO A 3 -7.28 -21.43 4.78
N GLU A 4 -8.12 -20.61 4.22
CA GLU A 4 -7.69 -19.65 3.25
C GLU A 4 -6.94 -18.53 3.95
N VAL A 5 -5.72 -18.24 3.49
CA VAL A 5 -4.90 -17.19 4.09
C VAL A 5 -5.18 -15.90 3.37
N GLN A 6 -5.73 -14.95 4.09
CA GLN A 6 -6.10 -13.66 3.53
C GLN A 6 -5.58 -12.56 4.42
N LEU A 7 -5.34 -11.40 3.82
CA LEU A 7 -5.00 -10.25 4.63
C LEU A 7 -6.26 -9.76 5.35
N SER A 8 -6.06 -9.14 6.49
CA SER A 8 -7.17 -8.57 7.25
C SER A 8 -7.60 -7.27 6.61
N ARG A 9 -8.87 -7.20 6.18
CA ARG A 9 -9.39 -5.98 5.57
C ARG A 9 -9.33 -4.79 6.52
N ASP A 10 -9.70 -5.02 7.77
CA ASP A 10 -9.72 -3.94 8.76
C ASP A 10 -8.32 -3.42 9.03
N GLU A 11 -7.37 -4.31 9.16
CA GLU A 11 -5.99 -3.91 9.40
C GLU A 11 -5.42 -3.17 8.19
N TYR A 12 -5.71 -3.65 7.00
CA TYR A 12 -5.27 -3.01 5.78
C TYR A 12 -5.83 -1.58 5.67
N ILE A 13 -7.13 -1.43 5.92
CA ILE A 13 -7.75 -0.12 5.88
C ILE A 13 -7.12 0.80 6.92
N ARG A 14 -6.86 0.27 8.12
CA ARG A 14 -6.24 1.06 9.17
C ARG A 14 -4.86 1.55 8.77
N GLN A 15 -4.05 0.69 8.19
CA GLN A 15 -2.71 1.06 7.75
C GLN A 15 -2.76 2.06 6.61
N MET A 16 -3.72 1.91 5.70
CA MET A 16 -3.79 2.79 4.54
C MET A 16 -4.48 4.12 4.84
N ARG A 17 -5.21 4.19 5.97
CA ARG A 17 -5.98 5.41 6.25
C ARG A 17 -5.10 6.64 6.26
N ARG A 18 -3.94 6.55 6.88
CA ARG A 18 -3.04 7.69 6.96
C ARG A 18 -2.53 8.09 5.59
N GLU A 19 -2.16 7.10 4.77
CA GLU A 19 -1.69 7.36 3.41
C GLU A 19 -2.77 8.03 2.58
N ILE A 20 -4.00 7.55 2.72
CA ILE A 20 -5.11 8.11 1.99
C ILE A 20 -5.36 9.54 2.43
N GLU A 21 -5.36 9.79 3.73
CA GLU A 21 -5.61 11.14 4.24
C GLU A 21 -4.51 12.10 3.79
N GLU A 22 -3.25 11.67 3.83
CA GLU A 22 -2.16 12.51 3.38
C GLU A 22 -2.26 12.80 1.91
N THR A 23 -2.61 11.79 1.12
CA THR A 23 -2.75 11.99 -0.32
C THR A 23 -3.88 12.96 -0.64
N LEU A 24 -5.01 12.79 0.04
CA LEU A 24 -6.15 13.69 -0.17
C LEU A 24 -5.81 15.13 0.24
N GLY A 25 -5.03 15.28 1.30
CA GLY A 25 -4.57 16.60 1.70
C GLY A 25 -3.72 17.25 0.61
N ARG A 26 -2.82 16.47 0.00
CA ARG A 26 -1.98 16.99 -1.07
C ARG A 26 -2.80 17.31 -2.33
N VAL A 27 -3.84 16.52 -2.58
CA VAL A 27 -4.74 16.79 -3.70
C VAL A 27 -5.44 18.14 -3.47
N ALA A 28 -5.93 18.35 -2.26
CA ALA A 28 -6.58 19.62 -1.93
C ALA A 28 -5.62 20.79 -2.09
N ASP A 29 -4.38 20.62 -1.62
CA ASP A 29 -3.37 21.66 -1.76
C ASP A 29 -3.09 21.97 -3.24
N ALA A 30 -2.96 20.92 -4.05
CA ALA A 30 -2.68 21.11 -5.47
C ALA A 30 -3.80 21.89 -6.16
N VAL A 31 -5.05 21.56 -5.83
CA VAL A 31 -6.19 22.25 -6.41
C VAL A 31 -6.25 23.68 -5.93
N ASN A 32 -5.97 23.91 -4.64
CA ASN A 32 -6.01 25.27 -4.09
C ASN A 32 -4.90 26.16 -4.63
N GLU A 33 -3.76 25.56 -4.97
CA GLU A 33 -2.63 26.33 -5.51
C GLU A 33 -2.78 26.64 -6.98
N ALA A 34 -3.71 26.00 -7.66
CA ALA A 34 -3.90 26.23 -9.09
C ALA A 34 -4.51 27.60 -9.31
N PRO A 35 -4.08 28.31 -10.38
CA PRO A 35 -4.65 29.64 -10.65
C PRO A 35 -6.13 29.56 -10.97
N PRO A 36 -6.91 30.57 -10.54
CA PRO A 36 -8.31 30.63 -10.91
C PRO A 36 -8.45 30.61 -12.43
N GLY A 37 -9.40 29.85 -12.93
CA GLY A 37 -9.60 29.72 -14.37
C GLY A 37 -8.77 28.67 -15.03
N HIS A 38 -7.77 28.12 -14.33
CA HIS A 38 -6.91 27.07 -14.86
C HIS A 38 -6.77 25.92 -13.88
N VAL A 39 -7.79 25.73 -13.02
CA VAL A 39 -7.70 24.75 -11.96
C VAL A 39 -7.47 23.34 -12.52
N ILE A 40 -8.25 22.95 -13.51
CA ILE A 40 -8.15 21.60 -14.05
C ILE A 40 -6.81 21.41 -14.76
N SER A 41 -6.46 22.32 -15.66
CA SER A 41 -5.23 22.16 -16.45
C SER A 41 -3.97 22.24 -15.59
N ALA A 42 -3.99 23.04 -14.54
CA ALA A 42 -2.80 23.21 -13.70
C ALA A 42 -2.65 22.12 -12.67
N SER A 43 -3.74 21.47 -12.23
CA SER A 43 -3.67 20.49 -11.16
C SER A 43 -3.84 19.05 -11.63
N GLU A 44 -4.32 18.84 -12.84
CA GLU A 44 -4.69 17.49 -13.29
C GLU A 44 -3.51 16.52 -13.25
N GLU A 45 -2.39 16.94 -13.79
CA GLU A 45 -1.22 16.04 -13.84
C GLU A 45 -0.70 15.76 -12.45
N LYS A 46 -0.65 16.79 -11.60
CA LYS A 46 -0.17 16.61 -10.24
C LYS A 46 -1.08 15.68 -9.43
N VAL A 47 -2.38 15.85 -9.59
CA VAL A 47 -3.35 14.99 -8.92
C VAL A 47 -3.24 13.55 -9.43
N ARG A 48 -3.06 13.40 -10.75
CA ARG A 48 -2.87 12.06 -11.31
C ARG A 48 -1.65 11.38 -10.71
N ASP A 49 -0.54 12.12 -10.57
CA ASP A 49 0.68 11.55 -9.99
C ASP A 49 0.48 11.18 -8.53
N LEU A 50 -0.26 12.01 -7.78
CA LEU A 50 -0.53 11.71 -6.39
C LEU A 50 -1.34 10.42 -6.24
N PHE A 51 -2.36 10.25 -7.08
CA PHE A 51 -3.16 9.02 -7.02
C PHE A 51 -2.39 7.82 -7.54
N ALA A 52 -1.51 8.02 -8.51
CA ALA A 52 -0.67 6.91 -8.96
C ALA A 52 0.24 6.42 -7.83
N GLY A 53 0.81 7.35 -7.06
CA GLY A 53 1.61 6.98 -5.90
C GLY A 53 0.81 6.25 -4.85
N LEU A 54 -0.41 6.73 -4.58
CA LEU A 54 -1.28 6.08 -3.62
C LEU A 54 -1.67 4.67 -4.09
N ARG A 55 -2.01 4.54 -5.38
CA ARG A 55 -2.37 3.23 -5.93
C ARG A 55 -1.22 2.25 -5.76
N GLN A 56 0.00 2.69 -6.08
CA GLN A 56 1.18 1.85 -5.96
C GLN A 56 1.37 1.42 -4.51
N LYS A 57 1.29 2.37 -3.59
CA LYS A 57 1.46 2.08 -2.16
C LYS A 57 0.38 1.15 -1.66
N ALA A 58 -0.86 1.37 -2.09
CA ALA A 58 -1.97 0.53 -1.67
C ALA A 58 -1.77 -0.90 -2.12
N TYR A 59 -1.33 -1.10 -3.35
CA TYR A 59 -1.11 -2.44 -3.87
C TYR A 59 0.05 -3.12 -3.16
N GLU A 60 1.16 -2.41 -3.00
CA GLU A 60 2.33 -2.98 -2.34
C GLU A 60 2.02 -3.36 -0.90
N THR A 61 1.26 -2.51 -0.20
CA THR A 61 0.89 -2.79 1.18
C THR A 61 0.00 -4.03 1.26
N ALA A 62 -0.96 -4.15 0.35
CA ALA A 62 -1.85 -5.30 0.34
C ALA A 62 -1.07 -6.59 0.08
N VAL A 63 -0.16 -6.57 -0.89
CA VAL A 63 0.64 -7.74 -1.20
C VAL A 63 1.52 -8.11 -0.02
N GLN A 64 2.16 -7.12 0.58
CA GLN A 64 3.05 -7.40 1.71
C GLN A 64 2.28 -7.98 2.89
N MET A 65 1.11 -7.43 3.18
CA MET A 65 0.29 -7.95 4.27
C MET A 65 -0.17 -9.38 3.99
N ARG A 66 -0.50 -9.69 2.76
CA ARG A 66 -0.89 -11.04 2.39
C ARG A 66 0.28 -12.01 2.57
N VAL A 67 1.46 -11.58 2.14
CA VAL A 67 2.66 -12.38 2.29
C VAL A 67 2.97 -12.60 3.77
N ASP A 68 2.89 -11.54 4.57
CA ASP A 68 3.15 -11.64 6.00
C ASP A 68 2.16 -12.59 6.67
N ALA A 69 0.89 -12.52 6.29
CA ALA A 69 -0.13 -13.40 6.84
C ALA A 69 0.16 -14.85 6.50
N ALA A 70 0.59 -15.10 5.26
CA ALA A 70 0.93 -16.45 4.85
C ALA A 70 2.14 -16.97 5.61
N GLU A 71 3.13 -16.13 5.82
CA GLU A 71 4.32 -16.54 6.57
C GLU A 71 4.00 -16.81 8.03
N ALA A 72 3.08 -16.03 8.61
CA ALA A 72 2.67 -16.27 9.98
C ALA A 72 1.88 -17.56 10.12
N ALA A 73 1.05 -17.88 9.12
CA ALA A 73 0.24 -19.08 9.15
C ALA A 73 1.05 -20.33 8.82
N PHE A 74 2.03 -20.20 7.93
CA PHE A 74 2.84 -21.31 7.47
C PHE A 74 4.32 -20.93 7.56
N PRO A 75 4.84 -20.79 8.78
CA PRO A 75 6.24 -20.36 8.91
C PRO A 75 7.17 -21.38 8.29
N PRO A 76 8.27 -20.92 7.75
CA PRO A 76 9.23 -21.84 7.16
C PRO A 76 9.73 -22.80 8.24
N SER A 77 9.65 -24.06 7.92
CA SER A 77 10.05 -25.06 8.85
C SER A 77 11.54 -25.20 8.84
N GLY A 78 12.06 -25.07 9.92
CA GLY A 78 13.44 -25.12 9.95
C GLY A 78 14.04 -24.11 9.06
N GLY A 79 13.48 -24.13 8.89
CA GLY A 79 13.90 -23.66 8.27
C GLY A 79 14.80 -22.90 8.30
N PRO A 80 15.03 -23.06 8.50
CA PRO A 80 15.73 -22.62 8.53
C PRO A 80 16.51 -22.67 8.39
N ALA A 81 16.47 -22.92 8.19
CA ALA A 81 17.08 -23.10 8.15
C ALA A 81 17.46 -23.09 7.55
N ASP A 82 17.25 -23.26 7.20
CA ASP A 82 17.59 -23.44 6.73
C ASP A 82 18.11 -22.93 6.17
N ARG A 83 18.25 -22.69 5.96
CA ARG A 83 18.74 -22.47 5.53
C ARG A 83 19.53 -22.12 5.55
N GLN A 84 19.67 -22.22 5.65
CA GLN A 84 20.36 -22.36 5.78
C GLN A 84 20.79 -22.51 5.56
N GLY A 85 20.83 -22.77 5.33
CA GLY A 85 21.41 -23.22 5.07
C GLY A 85 21.64 -23.19 4.63
N GLN A 86 21.63 -23.16 4.39
CA GLN A 86 22.01 -23.35 4.16
C GLN A 86 22.66 -23.32 3.96
N ALA A 87 23.00 -23.24 3.80
CA ALA A 87 23.70 -23.46 3.75
C ALA A 87 24.17 -23.80 3.71
N GLU A 88 24.47 -23.80 3.55
CA GLU A 88 24.91 -24.37 3.65
C GLU A 88 25.16 -24.63 3.54
#